data_ceb5c6ea6068193f239a3ae5283021b8
#
_entry.id   ceb5c6ea6068193f239a3ae5283021b8
#
_cell.length_a   1.000
_cell.length_b   1.000
_cell.length_c   1.000
_cell.angle_alpha   90.00
_cell.angle_beta   90.00
_cell.angle_gamma   90.00
#
_symmetry.space_group_name_H-M   'P 1'
#
loop_
_entity.id
_entity.type
_entity.pdbx_description
1 polymer ?
#
loop_
_entity_poly.entity_id
_entity_poly.type
_entity_poly.pdbx_seq_one_letter_code
_entity_poly.pdbx_strand_id
1 'polypeptide(L)' 'MNRSEEDRAIREIVGRLTEVFPGLSPDTVERAVVESRPEFDGNPIRDYVPLFVERAAKHRLQALTTTAH' A
#
# COMPACT_ATOMS: atom_id res chain seq x y z
N MET A 1 -5.80 12.17 12.51
CA MET A 1 -5.02 12.38 11.28
C MET A 1 -5.94 12.94 10.21
N ASN A 2 -5.56 14.03 9.56
CA ASN A 2 -6.37 14.57 8.49
C ASN A 2 -6.06 13.88 7.16
N ARG A 3 -6.88 14.17 6.15
CA ARG A 3 -6.79 13.49 4.86
C ARG A 3 -5.45 13.74 4.16
N SER A 4 -4.91 14.96 4.28
CA SER A 4 -3.64 15.29 3.65
C SER A 4 -2.48 14.49 4.23
N GLU A 5 -2.49 14.30 5.54
CA GLU A 5 -1.46 13.51 6.21
C GLU A 5 -1.57 12.04 5.83
N GLU A 6 -2.80 11.55 5.71
CA GLU A 6 -3.03 10.18 5.27
C GLU A 6 -2.52 9.97 3.85
N ASP A 7 -2.81 10.91 2.94
CA ASP A 7 -2.35 10.82 1.56
C ASP A 7 -0.83 10.86 1.47
N ARG A 8 -0.20 11.68 2.30
CA ARG A 8 1.26 11.74 2.35
C ARG A 8 1.84 10.41 2.81
N ALA A 9 1.25 9.84 3.86
CA ALA A 9 1.69 8.55 4.38
C ALA A 9 1.56 7.46 3.32
N ILE A 10 0.46 7.49 2.57
CA ILE A 10 0.24 6.52 1.49
C ILE A 10 1.32 6.64 0.42
N ARG A 11 1.70 7.87 0.03
CA ARG A 11 2.76 8.06 -0.97
C ARG A 11 4.09 7.55 -0.46
N GLU A 12 4.40 7.75 0.82
CA GLU A 12 5.62 7.24 1.42
C GLU A 12 5.64 5.72 1.40
N ILE A 13 4.47 5.10 1.63
CA ILE A 13 4.33 3.65 1.55
C ILE A 13 4.62 3.15 0.14
N VAL A 14 4.10 3.83 -0.87
CA VAL A 14 4.37 3.46 -2.27
C VAL A 14 5.88 3.49 -2.55
N GLY A 15 6.56 4.55 -2.12
CA GLY A 15 8.00 4.65 -2.29
C GLY A 15 8.76 3.53 -1.60
N ARG A 16 8.38 3.23 -0.37
CA ARG A 16 9.02 2.18 0.41
C ARG A 16 8.81 0.80 -0.22
N LEU A 17 7.59 0.50 -0.64
CA LEU A 17 7.28 -0.77 -1.26
C LEU A 17 7.95 -0.92 -2.62
N THR A 18 8.11 0.17 -3.35
CA THR A 18 8.84 0.14 -4.62
C THR A 18 10.27 -0.31 -4.40
N GLU A 19 10.89 0.10 -3.30
CA GLU A 19 12.24 -0.32 -2.95
C GLU A 19 12.29 -1.78 -2.50
N VAL A 20 11.24 -2.24 -1.80
CA VAL A 20 11.17 -3.62 -1.33
C VAL A 20 10.94 -4.60 -2.49
N PHE A 21 10.27 -4.16 -3.53
CA PHE A 21 9.95 -4.99 -4.69
C PHE A 21 10.55 -4.39 -5.97
N PRO A 22 11.87 -4.41 -6.11
CA PRO A 22 12.53 -3.78 -7.27
C PRO A 22 12.17 -4.43 -8.61
N GLY A 23 11.67 -5.66 -8.57
CA GLY A 23 11.25 -6.36 -9.80
C GLY A 23 9.87 -5.93 -10.30
N LEU A 24 9.15 -5.12 -9.54
CA LEU A 24 7.82 -4.65 -9.91
C LEU A 24 7.90 -3.17 -10.29
N SER A 25 7.07 -2.76 -11.27
CA SER A 25 7.05 -1.35 -11.66
C SER A 25 6.42 -0.50 -10.57
N PRO A 26 6.79 0.80 -10.47
CA PRO A 26 6.16 1.70 -9.53
C PRO A 26 4.64 1.78 -9.73
N ASP A 27 4.16 1.69 -10.97
CA ASP A 27 2.73 1.71 -11.24
C ASP A 27 2.02 0.51 -10.64
N THR A 28 2.64 -0.66 -10.68
CA THR A 28 2.09 -1.86 -10.08
C THR A 28 1.99 -1.72 -8.56
N VAL A 29 3.05 -1.18 -7.95
CA VAL A 29 3.08 -0.94 -6.51
C VAL A 29 1.99 0.06 -6.11
N GLU A 30 1.89 1.17 -6.84
CA GLU A 30 0.89 2.18 -6.56
C GLU A 30 -0.51 1.61 -6.67
N ARG A 31 -0.77 0.80 -7.69
CA ARG A 31 -2.08 0.17 -7.87
C ARG A 31 -2.44 -0.72 -6.68
N ALA A 32 -1.49 -1.52 -6.21
CA ALA A 32 -1.72 -2.38 -5.05
C ALA A 32 -2.09 -1.57 -3.82
N VAL A 33 -1.41 -0.45 -3.60
CA VAL A 33 -1.70 0.42 -2.47
C VAL A 33 -3.09 1.05 -2.62
N VAL A 34 -3.40 1.58 -3.79
CA VAL A 34 -4.69 2.22 -4.05
C VAL A 34 -5.83 1.21 -3.87
N GLU A 35 -5.67 0.00 -4.37
CA GLU A 35 -6.69 -1.04 -4.26
C GLU A 35 -6.88 -1.53 -2.82
N SER A 36 -5.87 -1.37 -1.98
CA SER A 36 -5.95 -1.78 -0.58
C SER A 36 -6.63 -0.73 0.30
N ARG A 37 -6.68 0.53 -0.14
CA ARG A 37 -7.25 1.61 0.68
C ARG A 37 -8.73 1.43 1.00
N PRO A 38 -9.61 1.06 0.04
CA PRO A 38 -11.03 0.94 0.33
C PRO A 38 -11.36 -0.06 1.43
N GLU A 39 -10.52 -1.06 1.63
CA GLU A 39 -10.73 -2.06 2.68
C GLU A 39 -10.73 -1.43 4.08
N PHE A 40 -10.10 -0.27 4.22
CA PHE A 40 -9.94 0.37 5.52
C PHE A 40 -10.61 1.74 5.62
N ASP A 41 -11.36 2.14 4.59
CA ASP A 41 -12.01 3.46 4.57
C ASP A 41 -12.99 3.65 5.71
N GLY A 42 -13.66 2.58 6.13
CA GLY A 42 -14.61 2.64 7.23
C GLY A 42 -14.01 2.38 8.60
N ASN A 43 -12.69 2.23 8.68
CA ASN A 43 -12.03 1.92 9.96
C ASN A 43 -12.07 3.15 10.88
N PRO A 44 -12.60 3.01 12.12
CA PRO A 44 -12.67 4.14 13.05
C PRO A 44 -11.32 4.62 13.55
N ILE A 45 -10.29 3.79 13.46
CA ILE A 45 -8.94 4.14 13.92
C ILE A 45 -8.12 4.58 12.71
N ARG A 46 -8.30 5.84 12.31
CA ARG A 46 -7.66 6.38 11.10
C ARG A 46 -6.15 6.46 11.18
N ASP A 47 -5.61 6.61 12.39
CA ASP A 47 -4.17 6.74 12.56
C ASP A 47 -3.41 5.48 12.11
N TYR A 48 -4.06 4.33 12.16
CA TYR A 48 -3.44 3.07 11.78
C TYR A 48 -3.76 2.64 10.35
N VAL A 49 -4.62 3.38 9.65
CA VAL A 49 -5.01 3.02 8.28
C VAL A 49 -3.80 2.91 7.35
N PRO A 50 -2.84 3.86 7.35
CA PRO A 50 -1.66 3.70 6.50
C PRO A 50 -0.90 2.40 6.76
N LEU A 51 -0.76 2.01 8.03
CA LEU A 51 -0.07 0.78 8.39
C LEU A 51 -0.80 -0.45 7.83
N PHE A 52 -2.12 -0.48 7.99
CA PHE A 52 -2.93 -1.59 7.49
C PHE A 52 -2.88 -1.64 5.96
N VAL A 53 -2.92 -0.49 5.30
CA VAL A 53 -2.83 -0.41 3.84
C VAL A 53 -1.47 -0.94 3.37
N GLU A 54 -0.40 -0.56 4.06
CA GLU A 54 0.93 -1.04 3.73
C GLU A 54 1.01 -2.56 3.81
N ARG A 55 0.49 -3.14 4.87
CA ARG A 55 0.52 -4.59 5.06
C ARG A 55 -0.31 -5.31 4.00
N ALA A 56 -1.50 -4.80 3.71
CA ALA A 56 -2.36 -5.39 2.70
C ALA A 56 -1.74 -5.30 1.31
N ALA A 57 -1.17 -4.15 0.98
CA ALA A 57 -0.51 -3.95 -0.31
C ALA A 57 0.72 -4.85 -0.44
N LYS A 58 1.52 -4.95 0.61
CA LYS A 58 2.69 -5.82 0.62
C LYS A 58 2.28 -7.27 0.36
N HIS A 59 1.21 -7.70 0.99
CA HIS A 59 0.70 -9.05 0.80
C HIS A 59 0.29 -9.29 -0.65
N ARG A 60 -0.39 -8.33 -1.26
CA ARG A 60 -0.79 -8.41 -2.67
C ARG A 60 0.43 -8.48 -3.59
N LEU A 61 1.45 -7.68 -3.31
CA LEU A 61 2.67 -7.64 -4.12
C LEU A 61 3.47 -8.92 -3.97
N GLN A 62 3.51 -9.50 -2.78
CA GLN A 62 4.17 -10.78 -2.55
C GLN A 62 3.48 -11.90 -3.35
N ALA A 63 2.15 -11.86 -3.41
CA ALA A 63 1.40 -12.84 -4.19
C ALA A 63 1.73 -12.73 -5.68
N LEU A 64 1.91 -11.50 -6.19
CA LEU A 64 2.28 -11.29 -7.58
C LEU A 64 3.66 -11.85 -7.89
N THR A 65 4.62 -11.67 -6.99
CA THR A 65 5.97 -12.20 -7.21
C THR A 65 6.01 -13.71 -7.08
N THR A 66 5.15 -14.27 -6.21
CA THR A 66 5.09 -15.72 -6.02
C THR A 66 4.47 -16.42 -7.23
N THR A 67 3.49 -15.78 -7.88
CA THR A 67 2.83 -16.38 -9.04
C THR A 67 3.66 -16.30 -10.32
N ALA A 68 4.82 -15.69 -10.25
CA ALA A 68 5.71 -15.55 -11.41
C ALA A 68 6.46 -16.83 -11.75
N HIS A 69 6.18 -17.92 -11.06
CA HIS A 69 6.80 -19.22 -11.36
C HIS A 69 6.14 -19.90 -12.52
#